data_79f188f6827b3534b4fb78e0a134c8f1
#
_entry.id   79f188f6827b3534b4fb78e0a134c8f1
#
_cell.length_a   1.000
_cell.length_b   1.000
_cell.length_c   1.000
_cell.angle_alpha   90.00
_cell.angle_beta   90.00
_cell.angle_gamma   90.00
#
_symmetry.space_group_name_H-M   'P 1'
#
loop_
_entity.id
_entity.type
_entity.pdbx_description
1 polymer ?
#
loop_
_entity_poly.entity_id
_entity_poly.type
_entity_poly.pdbx_seq_one_letter_code
_entity_poly.pdbx_strand_id
1 'polypeptide(L)'
;RQDVFPSSRDDPDGKDVLRHVVESDARTPLQPSIAQRRLEVVLTVFASAPAPLSLPRGEQLRRVYEGLLARPRGDVALLSLRCLGTYRLPHLKPYALRLEALLDDAKLRETLVKFRVAREGDARLPEGARKGDDDQLWTVDDAHRAELIPLITRVLYGRFRARSGAAGGRRGASPSLRRATILAFLAALE
;
A
#
# COMPACT_ATOMS: atom_id res chain seq x y z
N ARG A 1 6.89 -30.45 -36.61
CA ARG A 1 5.80 -30.84 -35.70
C ARG A 1 4.89 -29.64 -35.61
N GLN A 2 3.71 -29.75 -36.24
CA GLN A 2 2.65 -28.76 -36.20
C GLN A 2 1.96 -28.90 -34.84
N ASP A 3 2.06 -27.89 -34.00
CA ASP A 3 1.26 -27.76 -32.78
C ASP A 3 -0.19 -27.48 -33.21
N VAL A 4 -1.00 -28.53 -33.15
CA VAL A 4 -2.45 -28.44 -33.40
C VAL A 4 -3.08 -27.81 -32.15
N PHE A 5 -3.44 -26.55 -32.25
CA PHE A 5 -4.34 -25.93 -31.26
C PHE A 5 -5.67 -26.70 -31.26
N PRO A 6 -6.17 -27.17 -30.14
CA PRO A 6 -7.49 -27.78 -30.07
C PRO A 6 -8.53 -26.75 -30.48
N SER A 7 -9.39 -27.14 -31.40
CA SER A 7 -10.41 -26.26 -31.98
C SER A 7 -11.42 -25.87 -30.91
N SER A 8 -11.61 -24.57 -30.76
CA SER A 8 -12.45 -23.82 -29.82
C SER A 8 -13.98 -24.13 -29.88
N ARG A 9 -14.39 -25.28 -30.39
CA ARG A 9 -15.82 -25.57 -30.59
C ARG A 9 -16.55 -26.17 -29.37
N ASP A 10 -15.82 -26.69 -28.39
CA ASP A 10 -16.42 -27.44 -27.28
C ASP A 10 -16.40 -26.74 -25.91
N ASP A 11 -15.81 -25.54 -25.82
CA ASP A 11 -15.80 -24.75 -24.59
C ASP A 11 -16.43 -23.35 -24.82
N PRO A 12 -17.77 -23.24 -24.73
CA PRO A 12 -18.45 -21.96 -24.94
C PRO A 12 -18.11 -20.90 -23.88
N ASP A 13 -17.54 -21.28 -22.74
CA ASP A 13 -17.20 -20.37 -21.64
C ASP A 13 -15.68 -20.02 -21.58
N GLY A 14 -14.85 -20.58 -22.45
CA GLY A 14 -13.40 -20.35 -22.48
C GLY A 14 -12.67 -20.79 -21.21
N LYS A 15 -13.31 -21.61 -20.39
CA LYS A 15 -12.76 -22.04 -19.07
C LYS A 15 -11.56 -22.94 -19.21
N ASP A 16 -11.54 -23.78 -20.24
CA ASP A 16 -10.43 -24.72 -20.47
C ASP A 16 -9.17 -24.00 -20.92
N VAL A 17 -9.30 -22.96 -21.73
CA VAL A 17 -8.16 -22.14 -22.18
C VAL A 17 -7.55 -21.40 -21.00
N LEU A 18 -8.38 -20.80 -20.13
CA LEU A 18 -7.92 -20.11 -18.92
C LEU A 18 -7.27 -21.09 -17.94
N ARG A 19 -7.84 -22.29 -17.80
CA ARG A 19 -7.29 -23.34 -16.92
C ARG A 19 -5.93 -23.81 -17.44
N HIS A 20 -5.77 -24.00 -18.73
CA HIS A 20 -4.50 -24.42 -19.33
C HIS A 20 -3.42 -23.35 -19.23
N VAL A 21 -3.76 -22.08 -19.40
CA VAL A 21 -2.85 -20.95 -19.18
C VAL A 21 -2.42 -20.87 -17.72
N VAL A 22 -3.34 -21.01 -16.77
CA VAL A 22 -3.03 -20.99 -15.32
C VAL A 22 -2.19 -22.20 -14.92
N GLU A 23 -2.47 -23.40 -15.44
CA GLU A 23 -1.71 -24.60 -15.15
C GLU A 23 -0.32 -24.61 -15.78
N SER A 24 -0.15 -24.03 -16.97
CA SER A 24 1.17 -23.90 -17.61
C SER A 24 2.08 -22.89 -16.87
N ASP A 25 1.51 -21.78 -16.37
CA ASP A 25 2.24 -20.81 -15.58
C ASP A 25 2.61 -21.35 -14.17
N ALA A 26 1.82 -22.27 -13.62
CA ALA A 26 2.10 -22.89 -12.33
C ALA A 26 3.28 -23.86 -12.36
N ARG A 27 3.65 -24.38 -13.52
CA ARG A 27 4.72 -25.40 -13.65
C ARG A 27 6.14 -24.84 -13.64
N THR A 28 6.30 -23.54 -13.93
CA THR A 28 7.63 -22.91 -13.89
C THR A 28 7.61 -21.77 -12.88
N PRO A 29 8.25 -21.91 -11.72
CA PRO A 29 8.31 -20.83 -10.75
C PRO A 29 8.99 -19.62 -11.37
N LEU A 30 8.26 -18.54 -11.53
CA LEU A 30 8.78 -17.27 -12.05
C LEU A 30 9.93 -16.79 -11.16
N GLN A 31 11.02 -16.36 -11.78
CA GLN A 31 12.07 -15.68 -11.02
C GLN A 31 11.45 -14.52 -10.22
N PRO A 32 11.84 -14.35 -8.95
CA PRO A 32 11.24 -13.34 -8.07
C PRO A 32 11.23 -11.92 -8.64
N SER A 33 12.25 -11.55 -9.42
CA SER A 33 12.35 -10.26 -10.11
C SER A 33 11.31 -10.09 -11.22
N ILE A 34 11.04 -11.15 -11.98
CA ILE A 34 10.06 -11.15 -13.07
C ILE A 34 8.64 -11.10 -12.48
N ALA A 35 8.37 -11.92 -11.47
CA ALA A 35 7.08 -11.93 -10.78
C ALA A 35 6.75 -10.56 -10.19
N GLN A 36 7.75 -9.90 -9.59
CA GLN A 36 7.59 -8.58 -9.06
C GLN A 36 7.30 -7.53 -10.13
N ARG A 37 8.07 -7.51 -11.24
CA ARG A 37 7.85 -6.57 -12.33
C ARG A 37 6.47 -6.75 -12.95
N ARG A 38 6.00 -7.98 -13.11
CA ARG A 38 4.63 -8.27 -13.54
C ARG A 38 3.60 -7.71 -12.56
N LEU A 39 3.80 -7.88 -11.27
CA LEU A 39 2.93 -7.32 -10.23
C LEU A 39 2.87 -5.79 -10.32
N GLU A 40 4.00 -5.11 -10.46
CA GLU A 40 4.07 -3.65 -10.60
C GLU A 40 3.29 -3.16 -11.84
N VAL A 41 3.43 -3.84 -12.97
CA VAL A 41 2.68 -3.52 -14.20
C VAL A 41 1.18 -3.68 -13.97
N VAL A 42 0.76 -4.80 -13.38
CA VAL A 42 -0.65 -5.07 -13.08
C VAL A 42 -1.22 -4.01 -12.13
N LEU A 43 -0.51 -3.68 -11.06
CA LEU A 43 -0.93 -2.64 -10.12
C LEU A 43 -1.02 -1.26 -10.79
N THR A 44 -0.12 -0.94 -11.73
CA THR A 44 -0.17 0.32 -12.49
C THR A 44 -1.45 0.41 -13.32
N VAL A 45 -1.88 -0.67 -13.95
CA VAL A 45 -3.14 -0.73 -14.69
C VAL A 45 -4.33 -0.52 -13.75
N PHE A 46 -4.37 -1.22 -12.63
CA PHE A 46 -5.47 -1.09 -11.65
C PHE A 46 -5.51 0.28 -10.96
N ALA A 47 -4.36 0.93 -10.77
CA ALA A 47 -4.30 2.29 -10.23
C ALA A 47 -5.00 3.34 -11.13
N SER A 48 -5.26 3.00 -12.39
CA SER A 48 -5.99 3.84 -13.35
C SER A 48 -7.46 3.43 -13.51
N ALA A 49 -7.93 2.38 -12.81
CA ALA A 49 -9.29 1.88 -12.96
C ALA A 49 -10.32 2.88 -12.39
N PRO A 50 -11.30 3.35 -13.21
CA PRO A 50 -12.24 4.40 -12.76
C PRO A 50 -13.29 3.90 -11.76
N ALA A 51 -13.63 2.60 -11.80
CA ALA A 51 -14.69 2.01 -10.98
C ALA A 51 -14.30 0.59 -10.51
N PRO A 52 -13.39 0.47 -9.53
CA PRO A 52 -12.84 -0.82 -9.11
C PRO A 52 -13.90 -1.76 -8.50
N LEU A 53 -14.97 -1.23 -7.89
CA LEU A 53 -16.05 -2.04 -7.34
C LEU A 53 -16.94 -2.70 -8.40
N SER A 54 -16.94 -2.18 -9.64
CA SER A 54 -17.64 -2.82 -10.76
C SER A 54 -16.88 -4.01 -11.35
N LEU A 55 -15.61 -4.17 -10.98
CA LEU A 55 -14.82 -5.31 -11.42
C LEU A 55 -15.24 -6.59 -10.70
N PRO A 56 -15.21 -7.76 -11.36
CA PRO A 56 -15.38 -9.03 -10.70
C PRO A 56 -14.41 -9.14 -9.51
N ARG A 57 -14.94 -9.50 -8.33
CA ARG A 57 -14.16 -9.61 -7.09
C ARG A 57 -13.49 -8.30 -6.63
N GLY A 58 -14.04 -7.13 -6.96
CA GLY A 58 -13.48 -5.82 -6.60
C GLY A 58 -13.16 -5.70 -5.11
N GLU A 59 -14.03 -6.22 -4.23
CA GLU A 59 -13.80 -6.22 -2.78
C GLU A 59 -12.63 -7.16 -2.37
N GLN A 60 -12.45 -8.28 -3.05
CA GLN A 60 -11.30 -9.16 -2.79
C GLN A 60 -10.00 -8.49 -3.22
N LEU A 61 -10.01 -7.78 -4.36
CA LEU A 61 -8.87 -6.99 -4.82
C LEU A 61 -8.50 -5.90 -3.81
N ARG A 62 -9.48 -5.22 -3.21
CA ARG A 62 -9.24 -4.24 -2.15
C ARG A 62 -8.43 -4.86 -1.00
N ARG A 63 -8.83 -6.02 -0.51
CA ARG A 63 -8.11 -6.75 0.56
C ARG A 63 -6.69 -7.14 0.14
N VAL A 64 -6.49 -7.51 -1.12
CA VAL A 64 -5.15 -7.79 -1.66
C VAL A 64 -4.28 -6.54 -1.61
N TYR A 65 -4.79 -5.39 -2.08
CA TYR A 65 -4.05 -4.13 -2.03
C TYR A 65 -3.70 -3.71 -0.60
N GLU A 66 -4.62 -3.85 0.34
CA GLU A 66 -4.35 -3.62 1.76
C GLU A 66 -3.24 -4.52 2.30
N GLY A 67 -3.23 -5.79 1.92
CA GLY A 67 -2.15 -6.73 2.28
C GLY A 67 -0.80 -6.37 1.66
N LEU A 68 -0.79 -5.84 0.44
CA LEU A 68 0.42 -5.42 -0.27
C LEU A 68 1.07 -4.17 0.35
N LEU A 69 0.34 -3.34 1.11
CA LEU A 69 0.92 -2.22 1.85
C LEU A 69 2.01 -2.66 2.83
N ALA A 70 1.91 -3.88 3.36
CA ALA A 70 2.90 -4.46 4.28
C ALA A 70 4.17 -4.99 3.59
N ARG A 71 4.28 -4.84 2.28
CA ARG A 71 5.48 -5.28 1.54
C ARG A 71 6.66 -4.34 1.82
N PRO A 72 7.88 -4.89 2.01
CA PRO A 72 9.06 -4.08 2.33
C PRO A 72 9.53 -3.18 1.17
N ARG A 73 9.05 -3.42 -0.06
CA ARG A 73 9.37 -2.61 -1.23
C ARG A 73 8.35 -1.47 -1.37
N GLY A 74 8.87 -0.24 -1.29
CA GLY A 74 8.07 0.97 -1.35
C GLY A 74 7.26 1.12 -2.65
N ASP A 75 7.81 0.68 -3.78
CA ASP A 75 7.16 0.78 -5.09
C ASP A 75 5.84 0.00 -5.14
N VAL A 76 5.84 -1.26 -4.68
CA VAL A 76 4.63 -2.09 -4.62
C VAL A 76 3.62 -1.51 -3.64
N ALA A 77 4.07 -1.04 -2.47
CA ALA A 77 3.20 -0.44 -1.48
C ALA A 77 2.58 0.87 -1.99
N LEU A 78 3.36 1.71 -2.70
CA LEU A 78 2.88 2.95 -3.31
C LEU A 78 1.81 2.69 -4.39
N LEU A 79 2.09 1.74 -5.30
CA LEU A 79 1.11 1.36 -6.33
C LEU A 79 -0.16 0.78 -5.71
N SER A 80 -0.04 -0.03 -4.65
CA SER A 80 -1.19 -0.57 -3.93
C SER A 80 -2.01 0.52 -3.24
N LEU A 81 -1.35 1.53 -2.67
CA LEU A 81 -2.02 2.69 -2.09
C LEU A 81 -2.80 3.48 -3.16
N ARG A 82 -2.22 3.65 -4.35
CA ARG A 82 -2.90 4.29 -5.49
C ARG A 82 -4.10 3.47 -5.97
N CYS A 83 -3.97 2.13 -6.03
CA CYS A 83 -5.11 1.25 -6.31
C CYS A 83 -6.23 1.42 -5.26
N LEU A 84 -5.90 1.50 -3.97
CA LEU A 84 -6.88 1.80 -2.91
C LEU A 84 -7.52 3.18 -3.07
N GLY A 85 -6.76 4.16 -3.56
CA GLY A 85 -7.26 5.50 -3.86
C GLY A 85 -8.41 5.53 -4.88
N THR A 86 -8.43 4.58 -5.85
CA THR A 86 -9.49 4.47 -6.85
C THR A 86 -10.84 4.07 -6.25
N TYR A 87 -10.85 3.41 -5.07
CA TYR A 87 -12.07 3.05 -4.34
C TYR A 87 -12.76 4.26 -3.69
N ARG A 88 -12.10 5.43 -3.63
CA ARG A 88 -12.63 6.67 -3.05
C ARG A 88 -13.13 6.51 -1.62
N LEU A 89 -12.46 5.68 -0.83
CA LEU A 89 -12.81 5.39 0.56
C LEU A 89 -12.77 6.69 1.39
N PRO A 90 -13.83 7.00 2.16
CA PRO A 90 -13.93 8.25 2.93
C PRO A 90 -12.77 8.40 3.93
N HIS A 91 -12.42 7.32 4.61
CA HIS A 91 -11.34 7.26 5.60
C HIS A 91 -9.94 7.29 5.00
N LEU A 92 -9.78 7.09 3.68
CA LEU A 92 -8.48 7.10 3.00
C LEU A 92 -8.21 8.41 2.27
N LYS A 93 -9.22 8.96 1.62
CA LYS A 93 -9.10 10.13 0.74
C LYS A 93 -8.39 11.34 1.38
N PRO A 94 -8.73 11.77 2.62
CA PRO A 94 -8.08 12.93 3.25
C PRO A 94 -6.60 12.70 3.59
N TYR A 95 -6.19 11.44 3.71
CA TYR A 95 -4.86 11.06 4.20
C TYR A 95 -3.94 10.48 3.12
N ALA A 96 -4.41 10.34 1.88
CA ALA A 96 -3.70 9.67 0.80
C ALA A 96 -2.27 10.21 0.59
N LEU A 97 -2.12 11.54 0.47
CA LEU A 97 -0.81 12.18 0.30
C LEU A 97 0.13 11.94 1.48
N ARG A 98 -0.42 11.89 2.70
CA ARG A 98 0.35 11.63 3.93
C ARG A 98 0.81 10.19 3.99
N LEU A 99 -0.04 9.25 3.59
CA LEU A 99 0.33 7.83 3.48
C LEU A 99 1.39 7.61 2.39
N GLU A 100 1.32 8.33 1.27
CA GLU A 100 2.39 8.31 0.26
C GLU A 100 3.71 8.85 0.84
N ALA A 101 3.66 9.91 1.63
CA ALA A 101 4.85 10.47 2.29
C ALA A 101 5.48 9.49 3.31
N LEU A 102 4.70 8.62 3.96
CA LEU A 102 5.22 7.54 4.82
C LEU A 102 5.98 6.47 4.02
N LEU A 103 5.73 6.34 2.72
CA LEU A 103 6.45 5.42 1.85
C LEU A 103 7.76 6.00 1.32
N ASP A 104 7.97 7.30 1.40
CA ASP A 104 9.21 8.00 1.02
C ASP A 104 10.20 8.00 2.19
N ASP A 105 11.38 7.39 2.00
CA ASP A 105 12.43 7.32 3.04
C ASP A 105 12.94 8.69 3.49
N ALA A 106 12.93 9.70 2.59
CA ALA A 106 13.38 11.03 2.92
C ALA A 106 12.38 11.80 3.81
N LYS A 107 11.09 11.53 3.62
CA LYS A 107 9.98 12.23 4.30
C LYS A 107 9.45 11.48 5.51
N LEU A 108 9.72 10.18 5.63
CA LEU A 108 9.14 9.30 6.65
C LEU A 108 9.26 9.89 8.07
N ARG A 109 10.44 10.33 8.47
CA ARG A 109 10.69 10.85 9.82
C ARG A 109 9.88 12.12 10.08
N GLU A 110 9.92 13.07 9.17
CA GLU A 110 9.17 14.32 9.28
C GLU A 110 7.65 14.05 9.32
N THR A 111 7.19 13.17 8.42
CA THR A 111 5.78 12.77 8.36
C THR A 111 5.33 12.12 9.66
N LEU A 112 6.11 11.22 10.27
CA LEU A 112 5.77 10.57 11.54
C LEU A 112 5.73 11.55 12.70
N VAL A 113 6.61 12.55 12.71
CA VAL A 113 6.59 13.60 13.77
C VAL A 113 5.34 14.48 13.65
N LYS A 114 4.94 14.82 12.43
CA LYS A 114 3.74 15.65 12.16
C LYS A 114 2.43 14.86 12.28
N PHE A 115 2.48 13.54 12.08
CA PHE A 115 1.31 12.67 12.07
C PHE A 115 0.93 12.25 13.50
N ARG A 116 0.01 12.96 14.11
CA ARG A 116 -0.52 12.61 15.42
C ARG A 116 -1.82 11.83 15.30
N VAL A 117 -1.83 10.67 15.92
CA VAL A 117 -3.01 9.81 16.01
C VAL A 117 -3.68 9.99 17.39
N ALA A 118 -3.26 10.99 18.19
CA ALA A 118 -3.83 11.28 19.48
C ALA A 118 -5.32 11.64 19.38
N ARG A 119 -6.11 11.22 20.38
CA ARG A 119 -7.52 11.61 20.49
C ARG A 119 -7.65 13.09 20.83
N GLU A 120 -8.68 13.74 20.30
CA GLU A 120 -9.09 15.07 20.71
C GLU A 120 -9.45 15.01 22.21
N GLY A 121 -8.66 15.70 23.07
CA GLY A 121 -8.83 15.64 24.52
C GLY A 121 -7.70 14.94 25.29
N ASP A 122 -6.73 14.34 24.60
CA ASP A 122 -5.54 13.80 25.26
C ASP A 122 -4.69 14.97 25.80
N ALA A 123 -4.51 15.02 27.11
CA ALA A 123 -3.81 16.10 27.84
C ALA A 123 -2.32 16.28 27.43
N ARG A 124 -1.83 15.45 26.51
CA ARG A 124 -0.49 15.52 25.92
C ARG A 124 -0.38 16.47 24.72
N LEU A 125 -1.49 17.08 24.31
CA LEU A 125 -1.48 18.11 23.26
C LEU A 125 -1.09 19.44 23.90
N PRO A 126 0.02 20.12 23.51
CA PRO A 126 0.29 21.46 23.99
C PRO A 126 -0.87 22.39 23.60
N GLU A 127 -1.40 23.13 24.57
CA GLU A 127 -2.39 24.19 24.35
C GLU A 127 -1.81 25.17 23.33
N GLY A 128 -2.34 25.20 22.11
CA GLY A 128 -1.85 26.04 21.03
C GLY A 128 -1.70 25.34 19.69
N ALA A 129 -1.79 23.99 19.63
CA ALA A 129 -1.72 23.25 18.37
C ALA A 129 -2.99 23.34 17.50
N ARG A 130 -3.90 24.23 17.85
CA ARG A 130 -5.14 24.52 17.11
C ARG A 130 -4.93 25.71 16.20
N LYS A 131 -4.87 25.45 14.90
CA LYS A 131 -4.93 26.42 13.79
C LYS A 131 -3.68 27.25 13.50
N GLY A 132 -3.17 27.03 12.32
CA GLY A 132 -2.46 28.03 11.52
C GLY A 132 -1.14 27.52 10.94
N ASP A 133 -1.05 27.59 9.63
CA ASP A 133 0.13 27.44 8.78
C ASP A 133 0.76 26.05 8.59
N ASP A 134 1.53 25.90 7.52
CA ASP A 134 2.14 24.71 6.91
C ASP A 134 2.88 23.71 7.84
N ASP A 135 3.00 24.04 9.11
CA ASP A 135 3.59 23.23 10.18
C ASP A 135 2.56 22.41 10.98
N GLN A 136 1.36 22.24 10.41
CA GLN A 136 0.21 21.62 11.06
C GLN A 136 0.46 20.17 11.46
N LEU A 137 0.31 19.91 12.76
CA LEU A 137 0.09 18.57 13.31
C LEU A 137 -1.16 17.95 12.66
N TRP A 138 -0.98 16.81 12.04
CA TRP A 138 -2.06 16.14 11.32
C TRP A 138 -2.81 15.19 12.26
N THR A 139 -4.00 15.57 12.63
CA THR A 139 -4.89 14.74 13.43
C THR A 139 -5.71 13.81 12.55
N VAL A 140 -5.99 12.62 13.05
CA VAL A 140 -6.91 11.66 12.42
C VAL A 140 -8.28 11.86 13.05
N ASP A 141 -9.29 12.06 12.20
CA ASP A 141 -10.69 12.10 12.61
C ASP A 141 -11.08 10.79 13.30
N ASP A 142 -11.78 10.87 14.43
CA ASP A 142 -12.20 9.69 15.20
C ASP A 142 -13.07 8.74 14.37
N ALA A 143 -13.89 9.27 13.47
CA ALA A 143 -14.72 8.48 12.55
C ALA A 143 -13.88 7.62 11.58
N HIS A 144 -12.64 8.05 11.28
CA HIS A 144 -11.74 7.35 10.34
C HIS A 144 -10.73 6.44 11.05
N ARG A 145 -10.56 6.56 12.37
CA ARG A 145 -9.50 5.86 13.12
C ARG A 145 -9.55 4.35 12.94
N ALA A 146 -10.72 3.76 13.13
CA ALA A 146 -10.89 2.29 13.09
C ALA A 146 -10.41 1.67 11.77
N GLU A 147 -10.62 2.36 10.66
CA GLU A 147 -10.24 1.90 9.33
C GLU A 147 -8.83 2.34 8.93
N LEU A 148 -8.41 3.52 9.33
CA LEU A 148 -7.15 4.12 8.91
C LEU A 148 -5.94 3.57 9.69
N ILE A 149 -6.06 3.34 11.00
CA ILE A 149 -4.95 2.85 11.83
C ILE A 149 -4.40 1.51 11.33
N PRO A 150 -5.22 0.51 10.99
CA PRO A 150 -4.73 -0.74 10.40
C PRO A 150 -3.94 -0.53 9.10
N LEU A 151 -4.34 0.43 8.25
CA LEU A 151 -3.63 0.75 7.02
C LEU A 151 -2.27 1.40 7.29
N ILE A 152 -2.22 2.38 8.21
CA ILE A 152 -0.97 3.00 8.66
C ILE A 152 -0.02 1.94 9.21
N THR A 153 -0.52 1.07 10.08
CA THR A 153 0.27 0.00 10.68
C THR A 153 0.86 -0.94 9.62
N ARG A 154 0.10 -1.32 8.60
CA ARG A 154 0.60 -2.13 7.48
C ARG A 154 1.70 -1.41 6.69
N VAL A 155 1.53 -0.13 6.38
CA VAL A 155 2.55 0.69 5.71
C VAL A 155 3.82 0.72 6.54
N LEU A 156 3.72 1.05 7.83
CA LEU A 156 4.86 1.14 8.73
C LEU A 156 5.55 -0.21 8.93
N TYR A 157 4.79 -1.30 9.02
CA TYR A 157 5.35 -2.65 9.10
C TYR A 157 6.18 -3.00 7.85
N GLY A 158 5.70 -2.65 6.67
CA GLY A 158 6.47 -2.79 5.42
C GLY A 158 7.79 -2.01 5.47
N ARG A 159 7.73 -0.76 5.94
CA ARG A 159 8.91 0.11 6.09
C ARG A 159 9.88 -0.39 7.16
N PHE A 160 9.38 -0.93 8.27
CA PHE A 160 10.18 -1.54 9.32
C PHE A 160 11.00 -2.72 8.78
N ARG A 161 10.42 -3.56 7.92
CA ARG A 161 11.06 -4.72 7.31
C ARG A 161 11.97 -4.40 6.13
N ALA A 162 11.87 -3.20 5.54
CA ALA A 162 12.66 -2.82 4.37
C ALA A 162 14.16 -2.83 4.70
N ARG A 163 14.95 -3.49 3.83
CA ARG A 163 16.41 -3.46 3.92
C ARG A 163 16.96 -2.18 3.31
N SER A 164 18.12 -1.73 3.78
CA SER A 164 18.86 -0.63 3.14
C SER A 164 19.21 -1.03 1.71
N GLY A 165 18.96 -0.14 0.77
CA GLY A 165 19.29 -0.35 -0.65
C GLY A 165 18.13 -0.77 -1.53
N ALA A 166 16.92 -0.98 -1.00
CA ALA A 166 15.75 -1.32 -1.80
C ALA A 166 15.12 -0.09 -2.51
N ALA A 167 15.49 1.13 -2.10
CA ALA A 167 15.18 2.36 -2.82
C ALA A 167 16.51 3.11 -3.03
N GLY A 168 16.92 3.26 -4.29
CA GLY A 168 18.22 3.77 -4.72
C GLY A 168 18.56 5.22 -4.38
N GLY A 169 18.32 5.66 -3.15
CA GLY A 169 18.57 7.02 -2.69
C GLY A 169 19.63 7.10 -1.61
N ARG A 170 20.75 7.76 -1.92
CA ARG A 170 21.90 8.04 -1.04
C ARG A 170 21.60 8.94 0.19
N ARG A 171 20.34 9.32 0.46
CA ARG A 171 19.95 10.29 1.50
C ARG A 171 18.93 9.80 2.52
N GLY A 172 18.65 8.51 2.58
CA GLY A 172 17.72 7.94 3.58
C GLY A 172 18.36 7.77 4.94
N ALA A 173 17.56 7.88 6.01
CA ALA A 173 17.97 7.57 7.38
C ALA A 173 18.50 6.12 7.48
N SER A 174 19.45 5.88 8.39
CA SER A 174 19.95 4.53 8.65
C SER A 174 18.79 3.59 9.02
N PRO A 175 18.88 2.29 8.69
CA PRO A 175 17.80 1.33 9.00
C PRO A 175 17.47 1.26 10.46
N SER A 176 18.46 1.41 11.35
CA SER A 176 18.28 1.43 12.78
C SER A 176 17.48 2.65 13.24
N LEU A 177 17.81 3.83 12.73
CA LEU A 177 17.09 5.07 13.03
C LEU A 177 15.66 5.02 12.50
N ARG A 178 15.44 4.53 11.29
CA ARG A 178 14.10 4.33 10.72
C ARG A 178 13.24 3.43 11.61
N ARG A 179 13.79 2.28 12.03
CA ARG A 179 13.08 1.35 12.91
C ARG A 179 12.76 1.97 14.27
N ALA A 180 13.71 2.66 14.88
CA ALA A 180 13.50 3.35 16.15
C ALA A 180 12.39 4.40 16.05
N THR A 181 12.37 5.20 14.97
CA THR A 181 11.32 6.20 14.74
C THR A 181 9.94 5.55 14.56
N ILE A 182 9.85 4.44 13.80
CA ILE A 182 8.59 3.72 13.61
C ILE A 182 8.10 3.12 14.94
N LEU A 183 8.98 2.51 15.73
CA LEU A 183 8.59 1.94 17.03
C LEU A 183 8.13 3.01 18.01
N ALA A 184 8.81 4.15 18.07
CA ALA A 184 8.40 5.27 18.89
C ALA A 184 7.01 5.81 18.52
N PHE A 185 6.72 5.88 17.21
CA PHE A 185 5.40 6.27 16.71
C PHE A 185 4.34 5.23 17.07
N LEU A 186 4.60 3.94 16.88
CA LEU A 186 3.64 2.87 17.19
C LEU A 186 3.34 2.79 18.69
N ALA A 187 4.33 3.02 19.54
CA ALA A 187 4.14 3.09 20.99
C ALA A 187 3.29 4.29 21.46
N ALA A 188 3.18 5.32 20.62
CA ALA A 188 2.33 6.49 20.89
C ALA A 188 0.89 6.34 20.35
N LEU A 189 0.56 5.19 19.71
CA LEU A 189 -0.80 4.92 19.21
C LEU A 189 -1.76 4.38 20.28
N GLU A 190 -1.26 3.98 21.46
CA GLU A 190 -2.05 3.53 22.61
C GLU A 190 -2.70 4.73 23.29
#